data_8fa6adea907a03cb14f270711dfcbd35
#
_entry.id   8fa6adea907a03cb14f270711dfcbd35
#
_cell.length_a   1.000
_cell.length_b   1.000
_cell.length_c   1.000
_cell.angle_alpha   90.00
_cell.angle_beta   90.00
_cell.angle_gamma   90.00
#
_symmetry.space_group_name_H-M   'P 1'
#
loop_
_entity.id
_entity.type
_entity.pdbx_description
1 polymer ?
#
loop_
_entity_poly.entity_id
_entity_poly.type
_entity_poly.pdbx_seq_one_letter_code
_entity_poly.pdbx_strand_id
1 'polypeptide(L)'
;SRILSLLEKIMAKTYLSSDFKLNGNIKSQGDIEIDGQIKGKVVGNSVSVLESGSVDGSISGTSVSIDGKANGVISASEVAVASSGTIMADITYETLSTEKGAKLQGNLKVK
;
A
#
# COMPACT_ATOMS: atom_id res chain seq x y z
N SER A 1 2.33 12.13 -23.95
CA SER A 1 2.84 13.45 -24.28
C SER A 1 3.77 13.96 -23.18
N ARG A 2 4.66 14.85 -23.53
CA ARG A 2 5.64 15.39 -22.59
C ARG A 2 4.99 16.16 -21.45
N ILE A 3 3.92 16.86 -21.74
CA ILE A 3 3.21 17.64 -20.74
C ILE A 3 2.60 16.72 -19.69
N LEU A 4 2.01 15.63 -20.12
CA LEU A 4 1.45 14.64 -19.21
C LEU A 4 2.52 13.99 -18.33
N SER A 5 3.68 13.66 -18.92
CA SER A 5 4.79 13.11 -18.14
C SER A 5 5.26 14.08 -17.06
N LEU A 6 5.34 15.37 -17.39
CA LEU A 6 5.75 16.37 -16.44
C LEU A 6 4.73 16.53 -15.32
N LEU A 7 3.45 16.52 -15.66
CA LEU A 7 2.38 16.60 -14.68
C LEU A 7 2.40 15.39 -13.74
N GLU A 8 2.65 14.21 -14.29
CA GLU A 8 2.76 13.01 -13.48
C GLU A 8 3.89 13.11 -12.48
N LYS A 9 5.04 13.63 -12.89
CA LYS A 9 6.18 13.82 -11.99
C LYS A 9 5.89 14.83 -10.91
N ILE A 10 5.22 15.93 -11.26
CA ILE A 10 4.91 17.01 -10.32
C ILE A 10 3.87 16.53 -9.31
N MET A 11 2.81 15.90 -9.77
CA MET A 11 1.73 15.46 -8.90
C MET A 11 2.10 14.21 -8.09
N ALA A 12 2.85 13.29 -8.70
CA ALA A 12 3.44 12.12 -8.05
C ALA A 12 2.52 11.38 -7.08
N LYS A 13 1.19 11.55 -7.22
CA LYS A 13 0.23 10.97 -6.31
C LYS A 13 -0.92 10.35 -7.09
N THR A 14 -1.20 9.09 -6.78
CA THR A 14 -2.31 8.34 -7.37
C THR A 14 -3.32 8.04 -6.29
N TYR A 15 -4.57 8.39 -6.51
CA TYR A 15 -5.65 8.10 -5.60
C TYR A 15 -6.66 7.18 -6.25
N LEU A 16 -6.96 6.05 -5.60
CA LEU A 16 -7.92 5.07 -6.08
C LEU A 16 -9.13 5.10 -5.15
N SER A 17 -10.25 5.58 -5.67
CA SER A 17 -11.44 5.82 -4.87
C SER A 17 -12.10 4.53 -4.39
N SER A 18 -13.06 4.66 -3.47
CA SER A 18 -13.75 3.52 -2.86
C SER A 18 -14.54 2.69 -3.87
N ASP A 19 -14.94 3.29 -4.99
CA ASP A 19 -15.66 2.57 -6.05
C ASP A 19 -14.72 1.83 -7.00
N PHE A 20 -13.43 2.04 -6.85
CA PHE A 20 -12.43 1.49 -7.76
C PHE A 20 -12.16 0.03 -7.44
N LYS A 21 -12.22 -0.81 -8.46
CA LYS A 21 -11.83 -2.21 -8.34
C LYS A 21 -10.87 -2.55 -9.48
N LEU A 22 -9.69 -3.00 -9.13
CA LEU A 22 -8.68 -3.36 -10.11
C LEU A 22 -8.25 -4.80 -9.90
N ASN A 23 -8.11 -5.50 -11.02
CA ASN A 23 -7.53 -6.82 -11.03
C ASN A 23 -6.32 -6.76 -11.98
N GLY A 24 -5.14 -6.65 -11.41
CA GLY A 24 -3.91 -6.48 -12.18
C GLY A 24 -2.85 -5.74 -11.39
N ASN A 25 -1.91 -5.11 -12.09
CA ASN A 25 -0.76 -4.47 -11.47
C ASN A 25 -0.84 -2.96 -11.57
N ILE A 26 -0.45 -2.29 -10.48
CA ILE A 26 -0.29 -0.84 -10.46
C ILE A 26 1.17 -0.54 -10.14
N LYS A 27 1.75 0.36 -10.90
CA LYS A 27 3.12 0.81 -10.65
C LYS A 27 3.18 2.33 -10.77
N SER A 28 3.72 2.98 -9.76
CA SER A 28 3.87 4.42 -9.73
C SER A 28 5.24 4.77 -9.15
N GLN A 29 5.83 5.85 -9.62
CA GLN A 29 7.09 6.35 -9.06
C GLN A 29 6.88 7.25 -7.85
N GLY A 30 5.64 7.62 -7.59
CA GLY A 30 5.30 8.50 -6.49
C GLY A 30 4.44 7.82 -5.45
N ASP A 31 3.52 8.58 -4.89
CA ASP A 31 2.65 8.10 -3.82
C ASP A 31 1.36 7.52 -4.38
N ILE A 32 0.91 6.45 -3.75
CA ILE A 32 -0.36 5.80 -4.10
C ILE A 32 -1.24 5.77 -2.87
N GLU A 33 -2.47 6.28 -2.99
CA GLU A 33 -3.48 6.14 -1.95
C GLU A 33 -4.59 5.23 -2.46
N ILE A 34 -4.93 4.22 -1.69
CA ILE A 34 -5.89 3.19 -2.10
C ILE A 34 -7.08 3.23 -1.16
N ASP A 35 -8.23 3.59 -1.69
CA ASP A 35 -9.50 3.58 -0.97
C ASP A 35 -10.47 2.55 -1.57
N GLY A 36 -10.09 1.94 -2.67
CA GLY A 36 -10.85 0.91 -3.36
C GLY A 36 -10.30 -0.49 -3.13
N GLN A 37 -10.62 -1.40 -4.03
CA GLN A 37 -10.19 -2.79 -3.94
C GLN A 37 -9.22 -3.13 -5.06
N ILE A 38 -8.11 -3.75 -4.71
CA ILE A 38 -7.10 -4.15 -5.67
C ILE A 38 -6.76 -5.62 -5.45
N LYS A 39 -6.75 -6.37 -6.54
CA LYS A 39 -6.22 -7.73 -6.56
C LYS A 39 -5.07 -7.77 -7.54
N GLY A 40 -3.87 -8.02 -7.03
CA GLY A 40 -2.68 -8.06 -7.86
C GLY A 40 -1.50 -7.42 -7.17
N LYS A 41 -0.72 -6.65 -7.93
CA LYS A 41 0.53 -6.09 -7.43
C LYS A 41 0.49 -4.57 -7.40
N VAL A 42 0.91 -4.00 -6.28
CA VAL A 42 1.01 -2.56 -6.12
C VAL A 42 2.47 -2.19 -5.85
N VAL A 43 3.03 -1.35 -6.68
CA VAL A 43 4.41 -0.87 -6.51
C VAL A 43 4.40 0.65 -6.55
N GLY A 44 4.93 1.26 -5.51
CA GLY A 44 5.04 2.71 -5.45
C GLY A 44 6.14 3.12 -4.50
N ASN A 45 6.42 4.40 -4.43
CA ASN A 45 7.38 4.92 -3.45
C ASN A 45 6.74 4.93 -2.05
N SER A 46 5.54 5.48 -1.96
CA SER A 46 4.78 5.50 -0.72
C SER A 46 3.38 4.97 -1.01
N VAL A 47 3.00 3.90 -0.33
CA VAL A 47 1.70 3.27 -0.55
C VAL A 47 0.88 3.39 0.72
N SER A 48 -0.31 3.97 0.60
CA SER A 48 -1.23 4.13 1.72
C SER A 48 -2.54 3.40 1.39
N VAL A 49 -2.89 2.41 2.20
CA VAL A 49 -4.18 1.75 2.09
C VAL A 49 -5.10 2.41 3.11
N LEU A 50 -6.07 3.16 2.61
CA LEU A 50 -6.96 3.92 3.47
C LEU A 50 -7.98 3.01 4.13
N GLU A 51 -8.74 3.56 5.06
CA GLU A 51 -9.64 2.78 5.91
C GLU A 51 -10.62 1.90 5.12
N SER A 52 -11.12 2.40 3.99
CA SER A 52 -12.03 1.65 3.13
C SER A 52 -11.29 0.82 2.07
N GLY A 53 -9.97 0.93 2.02
CA GLY A 53 -9.18 0.24 1.01
C GLY A 53 -8.92 -1.21 1.35
N SER A 54 -8.70 -2.01 0.33
CA SER A 54 -8.36 -3.42 0.46
C SER A 54 -7.41 -3.82 -0.66
N VAL A 55 -6.32 -4.47 -0.30
CA VAL A 55 -5.35 -4.97 -1.27
C VAL A 55 -5.14 -6.46 -1.05
N ASP A 56 -5.29 -7.23 -2.11
CA ASP A 56 -5.07 -8.67 -2.09
C ASP A 56 -3.98 -8.99 -3.12
N GLY A 57 -2.81 -9.36 -2.62
CA GLY A 57 -1.66 -9.66 -3.47
C GLY A 57 -0.38 -9.12 -2.89
N SER A 58 0.39 -8.35 -3.67
CA SER A 58 1.68 -7.82 -3.25
C SER A 58 1.66 -6.31 -3.15
N ILE A 59 2.26 -5.79 -2.10
CA ILE A 59 2.52 -4.36 -1.95
C ILE A 59 4.02 -4.18 -1.79
N SER A 60 4.58 -3.29 -2.58
CA SER A 60 6.01 -3.02 -2.54
C SER A 60 6.26 -1.52 -2.62
N GLY A 61 7.14 -1.01 -1.76
CA GLY A 61 7.48 0.41 -1.74
C GLY A 61 8.52 0.73 -0.70
N THR A 62 8.87 2.00 -0.61
CA THR A 62 9.77 2.48 0.45
C THR A 62 9.01 2.61 1.77
N SER A 63 7.81 3.20 1.72
CA SER A 63 6.95 3.36 2.88
C SER A 63 5.58 2.80 2.57
N VAL A 64 5.05 2.00 3.48
CA VAL A 64 3.70 1.44 3.35
C VAL A 64 2.93 1.74 4.61
N SER A 65 1.75 2.34 4.45
CA SER A 65 0.87 2.68 5.55
C SER A 65 -0.46 1.96 5.36
N ILE A 66 -0.91 1.22 6.34
CA ILE A 66 -2.12 0.41 6.24
C ILE A 66 -3.14 0.87 7.27
N ASP A 67 -4.20 1.50 6.80
CA ASP A 67 -5.34 1.87 7.63
C ASP A 67 -6.55 0.96 7.35
N GLY A 68 -6.49 0.23 6.25
CA GLY A 68 -7.54 -0.69 5.82
C GLY A 68 -7.10 -2.15 5.90
N LYS A 69 -7.30 -2.89 4.83
CA LYS A 69 -6.98 -4.32 4.79
C LYS A 69 -5.90 -4.64 3.77
N ALA A 70 -5.01 -5.56 4.13
CA ALA A 70 -3.98 -6.04 3.21
C ALA A 70 -3.79 -7.53 3.41
N ASN A 71 -3.85 -8.27 2.31
CA ASN A 71 -3.61 -9.72 2.27
C ASN A 71 -2.49 -10.02 1.29
N GLY A 72 -1.63 -10.98 1.64
CA GLY A 72 -0.61 -11.48 0.71
C GLY A 72 0.80 -11.19 1.18
N VAL A 73 1.52 -10.33 0.47
CA VAL A 73 2.91 -10.02 0.77
C VAL A 73 3.13 -8.52 0.77
N ILE A 74 3.82 -8.03 1.78
CA ILE A 74 4.19 -6.62 1.87
C ILE A 74 5.71 -6.55 2.00
N SER A 75 6.33 -5.73 1.16
CA SER A 75 7.78 -5.49 1.20
C SER A 75 8.05 -4.00 1.18
N ALA A 76 8.66 -3.48 2.23
CA ALA A 76 8.93 -2.06 2.34
C ALA A 76 10.04 -1.81 3.35
N SER A 77 10.66 -0.63 3.27
CA SER A 77 11.61 -0.22 4.31
C SER A 77 10.90 0.18 5.59
N GLU A 78 9.81 0.93 5.45
CA GLU A 78 9.01 1.36 6.60
C GLU A 78 7.57 0.89 6.42
N VAL A 79 7.04 0.23 7.44
CA VAL A 79 5.64 -0.20 7.45
C VAL A 79 4.98 0.38 8.68
N ALA A 80 3.86 1.06 8.49
CA ALA A 80 3.05 1.60 9.56
C ALA A 80 1.64 1.05 9.48
N VAL A 81 1.11 0.57 10.58
CA VAL A 81 -0.24 0.02 10.64
C VAL A 81 -1.05 0.83 11.63
N ALA A 82 -2.12 1.45 11.17
CA ALA A 82 -3.00 2.24 12.02
C ALA A 82 -3.94 1.34 12.82
N SER A 83 -4.61 1.92 13.80
CA SER A 83 -5.50 1.17 14.70
C SER A 83 -6.62 0.45 13.95
N SER A 84 -7.04 0.98 12.81
CA SER A 84 -8.07 0.35 11.97
C SER A 84 -7.50 -0.64 10.97
N GLY A 85 -6.17 -0.77 10.92
CA GLY A 85 -5.51 -1.64 9.95
C GLY A 85 -5.63 -3.11 10.29
N THR A 86 -5.82 -3.94 9.26
CA THR A 86 -5.83 -5.38 9.39
C THR A 86 -4.92 -5.95 8.32
N ILE A 87 -3.90 -6.68 8.73
CA ILE A 87 -2.96 -7.29 7.81
C ILE A 87 -2.96 -8.79 8.00
N MET A 88 -3.17 -9.51 6.90
CA MET A 88 -3.02 -10.97 6.86
C MET A 88 -2.01 -11.28 5.77
N ALA A 89 -0.73 -11.03 6.08
CA ALA A 89 0.31 -11.06 5.06
C ALA A 89 1.67 -11.38 5.66
N ASP A 90 2.59 -11.76 4.78
CA ASP A 90 4.00 -11.86 5.13
C ASP A 90 4.63 -10.50 4.87
N ILE A 91 5.25 -9.93 5.88
CA ILE A 91 5.81 -8.58 5.81
C ILE A 91 7.32 -8.65 5.92
N THR A 92 8.00 -8.05 4.95
CA THR A 92 9.44 -7.82 5.00
C THR A 92 9.67 -6.32 5.18
N TYR A 93 10.40 -5.93 6.22
CA TYR A 93 10.54 -4.53 6.58
C TYR A 93 11.89 -4.25 7.24
N GLU A 94 12.27 -2.99 7.31
CA GLU A 94 13.37 -2.53 8.14
C GLU A 94 12.83 -1.95 9.45
N THR A 95 11.75 -1.17 9.36
CA THR A 95 11.09 -0.55 10.51
C THR A 95 9.60 -0.84 10.45
N LEU A 96 9.05 -1.31 11.54
CA LEU A 96 7.61 -1.57 11.67
C LEU A 96 7.05 -0.78 12.83
N SER A 97 5.97 -0.05 12.58
CA SER A 97 5.27 0.73 13.58
C SER A 97 3.79 0.34 13.56
N THR A 98 3.24 0.04 14.72
CA THR A 98 1.83 -0.33 14.82
C THR A 98 1.16 0.50 15.90
N GLU A 99 -0.08 0.90 15.64
CA GLU A 99 -0.89 1.57 16.63
C GLU A 99 -1.71 0.56 17.41
N LYS A 100 -2.12 0.95 18.61
CA LYS A 100 -2.95 0.10 19.44
C LYS A 100 -4.27 -0.22 18.73
N GLY A 101 -4.61 -1.49 18.67
CA GLY A 101 -5.81 -1.94 17.98
C GLY A 101 -5.54 -2.54 16.60
N ALA A 102 -4.37 -2.30 16.04
CA ALA A 102 -4.00 -2.89 14.76
C ALA A 102 -3.95 -4.41 14.84
N LYS A 103 -4.37 -5.08 13.77
CA LYS A 103 -4.36 -6.54 13.70
C LYS A 103 -3.38 -7.01 12.65
N LEU A 104 -2.46 -7.87 13.06
CA LEU A 104 -1.46 -8.45 12.16
C LEU A 104 -1.43 -9.95 12.31
N GLN A 105 -1.53 -10.65 11.19
CA GLN A 105 -1.34 -12.09 11.11
C GLN A 105 -0.43 -12.39 9.94
N GLY A 106 0.48 -13.33 10.13
CA GLY A 106 1.43 -13.73 9.12
C GLY A 106 2.84 -13.69 9.65
N ASN A 107 3.82 -13.77 8.76
CA ASN A 107 5.22 -13.78 9.12
C ASN A 107 5.82 -12.39 9.00
N LEU A 108 6.58 -11.99 10.00
CA LEU A 108 7.29 -10.71 10.01
C LEU A 108 8.77 -10.99 9.86
N LYS A 109 9.37 -10.37 8.85
CA LYS A 109 10.78 -10.58 8.56
C LYS A 109 11.49 -9.24 8.43
N VAL A 110 12.59 -9.07 9.16
CA VAL A 110 13.42 -7.88 9.07
C VAL A 110 14.42 -8.05 7.92
N LYS A 111 14.54 -7.02 7.10
CA LYS A 111 15.51 -7.02 6.01
C LYS A 111 16.94 -7.02 6.52
#